data_dcf6b89c0d67effa22636151b6d8aa42
#
_entry.id   dcf6b89c0d67effa22636151b6d8aa42
#
_cell.length_a   1.000
_cell.length_b   1.000
_cell.length_c   1.000
_cell.angle_alpha   90.00
_cell.angle_beta   90.00
_cell.angle_gamma   90.00
#
_symmetry.space_group_name_H-M   'P 1'
#
loop_
_entity.id
_entity.type
_entity.pdbx_description
1 polymer ?
#
loop_
_entity_poly.entity_id
_entity_poly.type
_entity_poly.pdbx_seq_one_letter_code
_entity_poly.pdbx_strand_id
1 'polypeptide(L)'
;MRSVVIFDLDGVLVDSHEVMGRAFAVAYAEVVGSGPAPFAEYQRYQGLYFPEIMRRMNLPLEMEEPFVRESYRLADQVPVVAGVAELLGTLRARGFRLAVATGKAGPRARSLLATLDLIQHFDHVIGSDEVANAKPAPDIVLRALSLLGAEPDAAVMIGDAPADIRSARGAGVTAIAATWATVDKEDLLAADPDLIIHSPDELLAVCPPVSVPGRR
;
A
#
# COMPACT_ATOMS: atom_id res chain seq x y z
N MET A 1 -5.52 15.44 17.36
CA MET A 1 -6.71 15.13 16.52
C MET A 1 -6.20 14.60 15.17
N ARG A 2 -6.73 13.48 14.70
CA ARG A 2 -6.30 12.88 13.42
C ARG A 2 -6.68 13.77 12.25
N SER A 3 -5.76 13.98 11.33
CA SER A 3 -5.93 14.82 10.14
C SER A 3 -5.22 14.26 8.89
N VAL A 4 -4.54 13.13 9.05
CA VAL A 4 -3.76 12.47 8.01
C VAL A 4 -4.12 10.98 7.96
N VAL A 5 -4.30 10.47 6.74
CA VAL A 5 -4.45 9.03 6.48
C VAL A 5 -3.40 8.61 5.45
N ILE A 6 -2.61 7.61 5.82
CA ILE A 6 -1.61 6.99 4.95
C ILE A 6 -2.12 5.61 4.57
N PHE A 7 -2.18 5.32 3.30
CA PHE A 7 -2.66 4.03 2.76
C PHE A 7 -1.50 3.23 2.17
N ASP A 8 -1.50 1.92 2.37
CA ASP A 8 -0.86 1.06 1.38
C ASP A 8 -1.71 1.04 0.10
N LEU A 9 -1.17 0.45 -0.97
CA LEU A 9 -1.81 0.42 -2.29
C LEU A 9 -2.43 -0.95 -2.59
N ASP A 10 -1.58 -1.97 -2.71
CA ASP A 10 -1.97 -3.31 -3.11
C ASP A 10 -2.68 -4.01 -1.93
N GLY A 11 -3.88 -4.57 -2.13
CA GLY A 11 -4.68 -5.19 -1.07
C GLY A 11 -5.47 -4.21 -0.20
N VAL A 12 -5.22 -2.90 -0.32
CA VAL A 12 -5.92 -1.85 0.43
C VAL A 12 -6.80 -0.98 -0.47
N LEU A 13 -6.20 -0.33 -1.46
CA LEU A 13 -6.89 0.53 -2.43
C LEU A 13 -7.32 -0.24 -3.68
N VAL A 14 -6.51 -1.22 -4.07
CA VAL A 14 -6.70 -2.02 -5.28
C VAL A 14 -6.49 -3.51 -4.98
N ASP A 15 -7.24 -4.36 -5.68
CA ASP A 15 -7.03 -5.81 -5.69
C ASP A 15 -6.14 -6.18 -6.89
N SER A 16 -4.84 -6.09 -6.69
CA SER A 16 -3.86 -6.38 -7.73
C SER A 16 -3.41 -7.85 -7.79
N HIS A 17 -4.00 -8.73 -6.97
CA HIS A 17 -3.57 -10.12 -6.80
C HIS A 17 -3.43 -10.88 -8.13
N GLU A 18 -4.50 -10.93 -8.91
CA GLU A 18 -4.52 -11.66 -10.18
C GLU A 18 -3.53 -11.09 -11.19
N VAL A 19 -3.53 -9.75 -11.33
CA VAL A 19 -2.65 -9.04 -12.27
C VAL A 19 -1.18 -9.22 -11.90
N MET A 20 -0.84 -9.14 -10.61
CA MET A 20 0.53 -9.41 -10.14
C MET A 20 0.93 -10.86 -10.38
N GLY A 21 0.02 -11.83 -10.20
CA GLY A 21 0.27 -13.24 -10.51
C GLY A 21 0.61 -13.46 -11.97
N ARG A 22 -0.14 -12.82 -12.87
CA ARG A 22 0.12 -12.89 -14.33
C ARG A 22 1.45 -12.24 -14.69
N ALA A 23 1.74 -11.05 -14.16
CA ALA A 23 3.01 -10.35 -14.41
C ALA A 23 4.20 -11.15 -13.88
N PHE A 24 4.07 -11.75 -12.71
CA PHE A 24 5.10 -12.60 -12.10
C PHE A 24 5.34 -13.86 -12.91
N ALA A 25 4.29 -14.52 -13.41
CA ALA A 25 4.42 -15.72 -14.25
C ALA A 25 5.14 -15.42 -15.57
N VAL A 26 4.84 -14.28 -16.21
CA VAL A 26 5.54 -13.84 -17.43
C VAL A 26 7.01 -13.58 -17.15
N ALA A 27 7.32 -12.84 -16.09
CA ALA A 27 8.70 -12.55 -15.71
C ALA A 27 9.50 -13.82 -15.37
N TYR A 28 8.87 -14.75 -14.66
CA TYR A 28 9.47 -16.04 -14.32
C TYR A 28 9.78 -16.88 -15.56
N ALA A 29 8.82 -16.99 -16.48
CA ALA A 29 8.98 -17.74 -17.72
C ALA A 29 10.10 -17.15 -18.61
N GLU A 30 10.22 -15.83 -18.65
CA GLU A 30 11.21 -15.11 -19.48
C GLU A 30 12.64 -15.25 -18.91
N VAL A 31 12.81 -15.20 -17.59
CA VAL A 31 14.14 -15.12 -16.96
C VAL A 31 14.61 -16.47 -16.39
N VAL A 32 13.70 -17.22 -15.76
CA VAL A 32 14.03 -18.51 -15.13
C VAL A 32 13.77 -19.69 -16.07
N GLY A 33 12.75 -19.58 -16.91
CA GLY A 33 12.42 -20.57 -17.91
C GLY A 33 11.17 -21.39 -17.59
N SER A 34 11.15 -22.66 -17.98
CA SER A 34 9.97 -23.52 -17.87
C SER A 34 9.72 -23.98 -16.43
N GLY A 35 8.45 -24.02 -16.04
CA GLY A 35 7.96 -24.50 -14.75
C GLY A 35 6.90 -23.58 -14.17
N PRO A 36 6.21 -24.02 -13.13
CA PRO A 36 5.23 -23.18 -12.44
C PRO A 36 5.94 -22.07 -11.67
N ALA A 37 5.56 -20.81 -11.92
CA ALA A 37 6.06 -19.67 -11.17
C ALA A 37 5.59 -19.79 -9.69
N PRO A 38 6.49 -19.62 -8.69
CA PRO A 38 6.16 -19.79 -7.28
C PRO A 38 5.41 -18.57 -6.70
N PHE A 39 4.28 -18.20 -7.29
CA PHE A 39 3.54 -16.99 -6.92
C PHE A 39 2.94 -17.07 -5.51
N ALA A 40 2.55 -18.24 -5.05
CA ALA A 40 2.07 -18.42 -3.68
C ALA A 40 3.15 -18.10 -2.63
N GLU A 41 4.42 -18.36 -2.94
CA GLU A 41 5.55 -17.95 -2.09
C GLU A 41 5.77 -16.43 -2.17
N TYR A 42 5.73 -15.85 -3.38
CA TYR A 42 5.82 -14.40 -3.59
C TYR A 42 4.80 -13.64 -2.72
N GLN A 43 3.57 -14.13 -2.64
CA GLN A 43 2.49 -13.52 -1.87
C GLN A 43 2.77 -13.42 -0.36
N ARG A 44 3.54 -14.35 0.23
CA ARG A 44 3.94 -14.28 1.64
C ARG A 44 4.80 -13.07 1.97
N TYR A 45 5.40 -12.47 0.95
CA TYR A 45 6.25 -11.27 1.06
C TYR A 45 5.55 -10.00 0.58
N GLN A 46 4.23 -10.05 0.36
CA GLN A 46 3.46 -8.88 -0.07
C GLN A 46 3.69 -7.69 0.87
N GLY A 47 3.68 -6.48 0.33
CA GLY A 47 4.01 -5.25 1.07
C GLY A 47 5.51 -4.91 1.10
N LEU A 48 6.42 -5.85 0.75
CA LEU A 48 7.84 -5.57 0.60
C LEU A 48 8.19 -5.05 -0.79
N TYR A 49 9.39 -4.48 -0.92
CA TYR A 49 9.93 -4.04 -2.20
C TYR A 49 10.33 -5.24 -3.08
N PHE A 50 10.02 -5.20 -4.39
CA PHE A 50 10.22 -6.34 -5.30
C PHE A 50 11.64 -6.92 -5.29
N PRO A 51 12.74 -6.15 -5.36
CA PRO A 51 14.09 -6.69 -5.27
C PRO A 51 14.38 -7.43 -3.96
N GLU A 52 13.76 -7.00 -2.85
CA GLU A 52 13.89 -7.69 -1.55
C GLU A 52 13.16 -9.03 -1.58
N ILE A 53 11.99 -9.09 -2.20
CA ILE A 53 11.25 -10.35 -2.39
C ILE A 53 12.08 -11.33 -3.23
N MET A 54 12.67 -10.87 -4.33
CA MET A 54 13.50 -11.73 -5.18
C MET A 54 14.70 -12.31 -4.42
N ARG A 55 15.37 -11.51 -3.59
CA ARG A 55 16.47 -11.99 -2.73
C ARG A 55 15.99 -13.05 -1.74
N ARG A 56 14.84 -12.86 -1.08
CA ARG A 56 14.27 -13.83 -0.13
C ARG A 56 13.88 -15.15 -0.76
N MET A 57 13.36 -15.09 -1.98
CA MET A 57 12.95 -16.25 -2.76
C MET A 57 14.15 -16.89 -3.50
N ASN A 58 15.35 -16.32 -3.40
CA ASN A 58 16.52 -16.74 -4.18
C ASN A 58 16.25 -16.77 -5.70
N LEU A 59 15.50 -15.76 -6.19
CA LEU A 59 15.18 -15.57 -7.58
C LEU A 59 16.04 -14.46 -8.22
N PRO A 60 16.29 -14.50 -9.54
CA PRO A 60 17.08 -13.49 -10.25
C PRO A 60 16.44 -12.10 -10.17
N LEU A 61 17.26 -11.06 -9.91
CA LEU A 61 16.79 -9.67 -9.92
C LEU A 61 16.39 -9.20 -11.31
N GLU A 62 16.90 -9.86 -12.35
CA GLU A 62 16.56 -9.63 -13.75
C GLU A 62 15.07 -9.83 -14.06
N MET A 63 14.33 -10.50 -13.16
CA MET A 63 12.87 -10.59 -13.23
C MET A 63 12.17 -9.25 -13.05
N GLU A 64 12.83 -8.23 -12.50
CA GLU A 64 12.19 -6.93 -12.22
C GLU A 64 11.75 -6.25 -13.52
N GLU A 65 12.58 -6.21 -14.54
CA GLU A 65 12.23 -5.52 -15.79
C GLU A 65 10.98 -6.12 -16.46
N PRO A 66 10.92 -7.45 -16.76
CA PRO A 66 9.72 -8.03 -17.38
C PRO A 66 8.48 -7.95 -16.45
N PHE A 67 8.66 -8.08 -15.14
CA PHE A 67 7.57 -7.90 -14.17
C PHE A 67 6.99 -6.49 -14.20
N VAL A 68 7.84 -5.47 -14.21
CA VAL A 68 7.44 -4.05 -14.27
C VAL A 68 6.75 -3.75 -15.60
N ARG A 69 7.35 -4.18 -16.72
CA ARG A 69 6.79 -4.03 -18.07
C ARG A 69 5.38 -4.60 -18.15
N GLU A 70 5.19 -5.82 -17.66
CA GLU A 70 3.90 -6.51 -17.69
C GLU A 70 2.90 -5.87 -16.71
N SER A 71 3.37 -5.39 -15.56
CA SER A 71 2.53 -4.63 -14.61
C SER A 71 1.95 -3.35 -15.22
N TYR A 72 2.72 -2.63 -16.04
CA TYR A 72 2.22 -1.46 -16.77
C TYR A 72 1.20 -1.86 -17.84
N ARG A 73 1.47 -2.94 -18.59
CA ARG A 73 0.59 -3.42 -19.64
C ARG A 73 -0.79 -3.85 -19.12
N LEU A 74 -0.85 -4.32 -17.88
CA LEU A 74 -2.07 -4.84 -17.24
C LEU A 74 -2.71 -3.86 -16.25
N ALA A 75 -2.21 -2.63 -16.16
CA ALA A 75 -2.62 -1.66 -15.14
C ALA A 75 -4.13 -1.36 -15.15
N ASP A 76 -4.74 -1.29 -16.34
CA ASP A 76 -6.17 -1.05 -16.53
C ASP A 76 -7.07 -2.23 -16.12
N GLN A 77 -6.49 -3.41 -15.89
CA GLN A 77 -7.20 -4.61 -15.44
C GLN A 77 -7.18 -4.78 -13.92
N VAL A 78 -6.52 -3.89 -13.19
CA VAL A 78 -6.45 -3.94 -11.72
C VAL A 78 -7.76 -3.38 -11.14
N PRO A 79 -8.57 -4.18 -10.42
CA PRO A 79 -9.79 -3.70 -9.79
C PRO A 79 -9.49 -2.72 -8.64
N VAL A 80 -10.25 -1.64 -8.58
CA VAL A 80 -10.33 -0.82 -7.36
C VAL A 80 -11.19 -1.56 -6.34
N VAL A 81 -10.76 -1.60 -5.09
CA VAL A 81 -11.55 -2.22 -4.01
C VAL A 81 -12.87 -1.46 -3.86
N ALA A 82 -13.97 -2.22 -3.77
CA ALA A 82 -15.31 -1.65 -3.65
C ALA A 82 -15.41 -0.68 -2.45
N GLY A 83 -15.97 0.51 -2.67
CA GLY A 83 -16.12 1.55 -1.65
C GLY A 83 -14.90 2.45 -1.45
N VAL A 84 -13.74 2.14 -2.05
CA VAL A 84 -12.51 2.95 -1.87
C VAL A 84 -12.66 4.34 -2.48
N ALA A 85 -13.21 4.48 -3.67
CA ALA A 85 -13.35 5.79 -4.32
C ALA A 85 -14.26 6.73 -3.48
N GLU A 86 -15.37 6.21 -2.96
CA GLU A 86 -16.28 6.92 -2.07
C GLU A 86 -15.62 7.28 -0.74
N LEU A 87 -14.84 6.36 -0.16
CA LEU A 87 -14.07 6.58 1.05
C LEU A 87 -13.10 7.75 0.87
N LEU A 88 -12.29 7.72 -0.19
CA LEU A 88 -11.29 8.77 -0.46
C LEU A 88 -11.96 10.14 -0.63
N GLY A 89 -13.04 10.21 -1.41
CA GLY A 89 -13.84 11.43 -1.56
C GLY A 89 -14.39 11.95 -0.23
N THR A 90 -14.90 11.06 0.61
CA THR A 90 -15.44 11.42 1.93
C THR A 90 -14.34 11.91 2.88
N LEU A 91 -13.17 11.27 2.91
CA LEU A 91 -12.05 11.70 3.74
C LEU A 91 -11.55 13.09 3.31
N ARG A 92 -11.43 13.35 2.01
CA ARG A 92 -11.09 14.68 1.48
C ARG A 92 -12.11 15.73 1.88
N ALA A 93 -13.41 15.42 1.77
CA ALA A 93 -14.50 16.32 2.20
C ALA A 93 -14.50 16.59 3.72
N ARG A 94 -14.02 15.63 4.52
CA ARG A 94 -13.81 15.79 5.96
C ARG A 94 -12.54 16.57 6.35
N GLY A 95 -11.73 16.99 5.36
CA GLY A 95 -10.53 17.79 5.56
C GLY A 95 -9.26 16.99 5.84
N PHE A 96 -9.26 15.67 5.60
CA PHE A 96 -8.05 14.86 5.72
C PHE A 96 -7.09 15.09 4.57
N ARG A 97 -5.78 15.08 4.88
CA ARG A 97 -4.70 14.94 3.90
C ARG A 97 -4.40 13.45 3.73
N LEU A 98 -4.21 13.04 2.48
CA LEU A 98 -4.06 11.62 2.14
C LEU A 98 -2.71 11.39 1.46
N ALA A 99 -2.04 10.30 1.85
CA ALA A 99 -0.84 9.83 1.17
C ALA A 99 -0.91 8.32 0.92
N VAL A 100 -0.14 7.87 -0.07
CA VAL A 100 0.15 6.46 -0.28
C VAL A 100 1.60 6.19 0.10
N ALA A 101 1.82 5.10 0.84
CA ALA A 101 3.12 4.56 1.22
C ALA A 101 3.16 3.07 0.86
N THR A 102 3.78 2.71 -0.26
CA THR A 102 3.67 1.37 -0.85
C THR A 102 5.00 0.65 -1.06
N GLY A 103 4.98 -0.69 -1.00
CA GLY A 103 6.09 -1.55 -1.40
C GLY A 103 6.45 -1.48 -2.89
N LYS A 104 5.52 -0.97 -3.72
CA LYS A 104 5.72 -0.73 -5.15
C LYS A 104 6.68 0.45 -5.38
N ALA A 105 7.42 0.45 -6.50
CA ALA A 105 8.19 1.63 -6.92
C ALA A 105 7.28 2.83 -7.20
N GLY A 106 7.69 4.04 -6.80
CA GLY A 106 6.92 5.27 -6.87
C GLY A 106 6.34 5.60 -8.23
N PRO A 107 7.13 5.59 -9.33
CA PRO A 107 6.61 5.83 -10.67
C PRO A 107 5.52 4.84 -11.07
N ARG A 108 5.66 3.56 -10.70
CA ARG A 108 4.66 2.53 -11.00
C ARG A 108 3.39 2.70 -10.17
N ALA A 109 3.51 3.08 -8.90
CA ALA A 109 2.36 3.37 -8.04
C ALA A 109 1.55 4.56 -8.56
N ARG A 110 2.23 5.66 -8.93
CA ARG A 110 1.59 6.86 -9.49
C ARG A 110 0.92 6.58 -10.82
N SER A 111 1.55 5.80 -11.70
CA SER A 111 0.95 5.41 -12.99
C SER A 111 -0.30 4.57 -12.78
N LEU A 112 -0.28 3.58 -11.89
CA LEU A 112 -1.45 2.76 -11.58
C LEU A 112 -2.61 3.60 -11.03
N LEU A 113 -2.34 4.46 -10.04
CA LEU A 113 -3.36 5.35 -9.47
C LEU A 113 -3.93 6.34 -10.49
N ALA A 114 -3.12 6.81 -11.45
CA ALA A 114 -3.58 7.67 -12.54
C ALA A 114 -4.46 6.89 -13.53
N THR A 115 -4.08 5.66 -13.89
CA THR A 115 -4.88 4.79 -14.77
C THR A 115 -6.26 4.47 -14.17
N LEU A 116 -6.34 4.39 -12.83
CA LEU A 116 -7.56 4.05 -12.10
C LEU A 116 -8.35 5.28 -11.60
N ASP A 117 -7.98 6.50 -12.03
CA ASP A 117 -8.60 7.76 -11.62
C ASP A 117 -8.65 7.96 -10.09
N LEU A 118 -7.59 7.52 -9.37
CA LEU A 118 -7.49 7.68 -7.91
C LEU A 118 -6.42 8.70 -7.49
N ILE A 119 -5.46 9.03 -8.36
CA ILE A 119 -4.29 9.83 -7.99
C ILE A 119 -4.64 11.23 -7.46
N GLN A 120 -5.73 11.83 -7.93
CA GLN A 120 -6.18 13.17 -7.54
C GLN A 120 -6.63 13.27 -6.07
N HIS A 121 -6.88 12.15 -5.41
CA HIS A 121 -7.25 12.13 -4.00
C HIS A 121 -6.05 12.27 -3.06
N PHE A 122 -4.83 12.02 -3.55
CA PHE A 122 -3.63 11.96 -2.72
C PHE A 122 -2.78 13.22 -2.85
N ASP A 123 -2.33 13.74 -1.71
CA ASP A 123 -1.35 14.84 -1.67
C ASP A 123 0.05 14.32 -2.04
N HIS A 124 0.36 13.07 -1.65
CA HIS A 124 1.64 12.41 -1.96
C HIS A 124 1.47 10.91 -2.20
N VAL A 125 2.28 10.37 -3.14
CA VAL A 125 2.41 8.93 -3.41
C VAL A 125 3.88 8.58 -3.36
N ILE A 126 4.26 7.74 -2.40
CA ILE A 126 5.64 7.40 -2.07
C ILE A 126 5.84 5.91 -2.29
N GLY A 127 6.85 5.56 -3.08
CA GLY A 127 7.26 4.19 -3.33
C GLY A 127 8.48 3.78 -2.53
N SER A 128 8.74 2.47 -2.47
CA SER A 128 9.87 1.90 -1.74
C SER A 128 11.24 2.30 -2.31
N ASP A 129 11.32 2.66 -3.58
CA ASP A 129 12.53 3.17 -4.24
C ASP A 129 12.88 4.62 -3.88
N GLU A 130 12.01 5.32 -3.16
CA GLU A 130 12.16 6.74 -2.80
C GLU A 130 12.59 6.94 -1.34
N VAL A 131 12.92 5.87 -0.62
CA VAL A 131 13.38 5.88 0.77
C VAL A 131 14.63 5.02 0.95
N ALA A 132 15.39 5.28 2.01
CA ALA A 132 16.62 4.53 2.30
C ALA A 132 16.30 3.08 2.68
N ASN A 133 15.28 2.86 3.50
CA ASN A 133 14.86 1.54 3.94
C ASN A 133 13.36 1.36 3.67
N ALA A 134 13.03 0.36 2.84
CA ALA A 134 11.66 -0.01 2.55
C ALA A 134 10.94 -0.62 3.76
N LYS A 135 9.61 -0.74 3.71
CA LYS A 135 8.84 -1.48 4.72
C LYS A 135 9.47 -2.88 4.96
N PRO A 136 9.59 -3.32 6.19
CA PRO A 136 8.94 -2.88 7.43
C PRO A 136 9.63 -1.72 8.18
N ALA A 137 10.69 -1.12 7.64
CA ALA A 137 11.30 0.08 8.24
C ALA A 137 10.31 1.27 8.22
N PRO A 138 10.41 2.21 9.18
CA PRO A 138 9.48 3.32 9.29
C PRO A 138 9.70 4.43 8.26
N ASP A 139 10.77 4.38 7.47
CA ASP A 139 11.27 5.48 6.63
C ASP A 139 10.19 6.05 5.70
N ILE A 140 9.39 5.17 5.07
CA ILE A 140 8.36 5.60 4.11
C ILE A 140 7.20 6.33 4.82
N VAL A 141 6.84 5.90 6.03
CA VAL A 141 5.80 6.55 6.84
C VAL A 141 6.30 7.89 7.37
N LEU A 142 7.53 7.93 7.87
CA LEU A 142 8.18 9.18 8.31
C LEU A 142 8.31 10.18 7.15
N ARG A 143 8.61 9.69 5.94
CA ARG A 143 8.63 10.51 4.73
C ARG A 143 7.25 11.09 4.41
N ALA A 144 6.19 10.27 4.50
CA ALA A 144 4.82 10.74 4.30
C ALA A 144 4.43 11.83 5.31
N LEU A 145 4.73 11.63 6.60
CA LEU A 145 4.50 12.62 7.64
C LEU A 145 5.23 13.93 7.36
N SER A 146 6.53 13.85 7.00
CA SER A 146 7.34 15.02 6.68
C SER A 146 6.75 15.82 5.50
N LEU A 147 6.36 15.15 4.42
CA LEU A 147 5.77 15.79 3.24
C LEU A 147 4.41 16.42 3.54
N LEU A 148 3.63 15.78 4.41
CA LEU A 148 2.34 16.28 4.85
C LEU A 148 2.45 17.31 5.98
N GLY A 149 3.64 17.56 6.56
CA GLY A 149 3.83 18.45 7.70
C GLY A 149 2.96 18.01 8.89
N ALA A 150 3.00 16.74 9.25
CA ALA A 150 2.17 16.14 10.29
C ALA A 150 3.00 15.40 11.34
N GLU A 151 2.53 15.45 12.58
CA GLU A 151 3.09 14.64 13.67
C GLU A 151 2.47 13.21 13.66
N PRO A 152 3.17 12.20 14.19
CA PRO A 152 2.70 10.81 14.18
C PRO A 152 1.32 10.60 14.81
N ASP A 153 1.00 11.31 15.90
CA ASP A 153 -0.28 11.20 16.61
C ASP A 153 -1.48 11.79 15.84
N ALA A 154 -1.19 12.60 14.80
CA ALA A 154 -2.20 13.15 13.90
C ALA A 154 -2.50 12.22 12.70
N ALA A 155 -1.80 11.10 12.58
CA ALA A 155 -1.91 10.20 11.46
C ALA A 155 -2.40 8.80 11.83
N VAL A 156 -3.02 8.13 10.85
CA VAL A 156 -3.24 6.69 10.84
C VAL A 156 -2.66 6.10 9.56
N MET A 157 -2.18 4.85 9.62
CA MET A 157 -1.78 4.09 8.45
C MET A 157 -2.61 2.83 8.33
N ILE A 158 -3.11 2.58 7.13
CA ILE A 158 -3.88 1.39 6.77
C ILE A 158 -3.05 0.50 5.86
N GLY A 159 -2.90 -0.77 6.23
CA GLY A 159 -2.20 -1.77 5.44
C GLY A 159 -2.79 -3.15 5.61
N ASP A 160 -2.50 -4.05 4.67
CA ASP A 160 -2.97 -5.44 4.66
C ASP A 160 -1.84 -6.45 4.90
N ALA A 161 -0.61 -5.98 5.08
CA ALA A 161 0.57 -6.81 5.32
C ALA A 161 1.25 -6.51 6.66
N PRO A 162 1.94 -7.51 7.28
CA PRO A 162 2.73 -7.30 8.50
C PRO A 162 3.77 -6.18 8.38
N ALA A 163 4.29 -5.97 7.15
CA ALA A 163 5.27 -4.92 6.87
C ALA A 163 4.71 -3.51 7.07
N ASP A 164 3.42 -3.31 6.74
CA ASP A 164 2.72 -2.04 6.93
C ASP A 164 2.56 -1.70 8.40
N ILE A 165 2.06 -2.68 9.16
CA ILE A 165 1.83 -2.52 10.60
C ILE A 165 3.14 -2.18 11.32
N ARG A 166 4.21 -2.93 11.03
CA ARG A 166 5.53 -2.68 11.63
C ARG A 166 6.10 -1.32 11.23
N SER A 167 5.93 -0.91 9.97
CA SER A 167 6.37 0.40 9.46
C SER A 167 5.63 1.54 10.15
N ALA A 168 4.30 1.44 10.28
CA ALA A 168 3.48 2.42 10.99
C ALA A 168 3.87 2.55 12.46
N ARG A 169 3.97 1.43 13.18
CA ARG A 169 4.36 1.40 14.59
C ARG A 169 5.77 1.95 14.80
N GLY A 170 6.71 1.58 13.94
CA GLY A 170 8.09 2.12 13.98
C GLY A 170 8.14 3.64 13.79
N ALA A 171 7.18 4.22 13.09
CA ALA A 171 7.02 5.66 12.91
C ALA A 171 6.18 6.33 14.03
N GLY A 172 5.63 5.59 14.98
CA GLY A 172 4.75 6.10 16.04
C GLY A 172 3.34 6.44 15.56
N VAL A 173 2.92 5.92 14.39
CA VAL A 173 1.62 6.14 13.77
C VAL A 173 0.66 5.03 14.18
N THR A 174 -0.62 5.34 14.42
CA THR A 174 -1.66 4.33 14.65
C THR A 174 -1.75 3.39 13.45
N ALA A 175 -1.51 2.10 13.67
CA ALA A 175 -1.51 1.06 12.65
C ALA A 175 -2.87 0.37 12.56
N ILE A 176 -3.49 0.40 11.39
CA ILE A 176 -4.80 -0.21 11.12
C ILE A 176 -4.62 -1.36 10.13
N ALA A 177 -5.02 -2.56 10.53
CA ALA A 177 -5.05 -3.73 9.66
C ALA A 177 -6.33 -3.72 8.80
N ALA A 178 -6.16 -3.76 7.49
CA ALA A 178 -7.23 -3.95 6.52
C ALA A 178 -7.37 -5.45 6.19
N THR A 179 -8.56 -6.01 6.32
CA THR A 179 -8.76 -7.47 6.14
C THR A 179 -9.75 -7.83 5.03
N TRP A 180 -10.07 -6.92 4.13
CA TRP A 180 -11.03 -7.15 3.04
C TRP A 180 -10.45 -7.85 1.82
N ALA A 181 -9.14 -7.72 1.53
CA ALA A 181 -8.46 -8.38 0.42
C ALA A 181 -7.44 -9.44 0.86
N THR A 182 -7.12 -9.52 2.15
CA THR A 182 -6.06 -10.38 2.68
C THR A 182 -6.54 -11.81 2.88
N VAL A 183 -5.81 -12.77 2.31
CA VAL A 183 -6.10 -14.20 2.42
C VAL A 183 -5.57 -14.77 3.73
N ASP A 184 -4.37 -14.39 4.15
CA ASP A 184 -3.74 -14.85 5.39
C ASP A 184 -3.77 -13.74 6.45
N LYS A 185 -4.67 -13.90 7.42
CA LYS A 185 -4.88 -12.92 8.49
C LYS A 185 -4.00 -13.16 9.72
N GLU A 186 -3.45 -14.37 9.88
CA GLU A 186 -2.72 -14.73 11.11
C GLU A 186 -1.44 -13.90 11.25
N ASP A 187 -0.61 -13.83 10.21
CA ASP A 187 0.62 -13.04 10.21
C ASP A 187 0.35 -11.54 10.34
N LEU A 188 -0.74 -11.05 9.71
CA LEU A 188 -1.16 -9.64 9.82
C LEU A 188 -1.54 -9.30 11.27
N LEU A 189 -2.32 -10.15 11.92
CA LEU A 189 -2.74 -9.95 13.31
C LEU A 189 -1.58 -10.14 14.30
N ALA A 190 -0.66 -11.06 14.01
CA ALA A 190 0.57 -11.25 14.79
C ALA A 190 1.52 -10.03 14.74
N ALA A 191 1.36 -9.12 13.78
CA ALA A 191 2.09 -7.87 13.73
C ALA A 191 1.58 -6.82 14.74
N ASP A 192 0.54 -7.12 15.52
CA ASP A 192 -0.02 -6.31 16.61
C ASP A 192 -0.54 -4.94 16.13
N PRO A 193 -1.55 -4.92 15.21
CA PRO A 193 -2.19 -3.67 14.80
C PRO A 193 -2.97 -3.04 15.94
N ASP A 194 -3.05 -1.71 15.98
CA ASP A 194 -3.84 -0.98 16.98
C ASP A 194 -5.35 -1.14 16.74
N LEU A 195 -5.75 -1.30 15.49
CA LEU A 195 -7.14 -1.51 15.06
C LEU A 195 -7.20 -2.49 13.89
N ILE A 196 -8.35 -3.16 13.75
CA ILE A 196 -8.67 -4.03 12.62
C ILE A 196 -9.96 -3.54 12.01
N ILE A 197 -9.99 -3.39 10.69
CA ILE A 197 -11.17 -3.02 9.92
C ILE A 197 -11.42 -4.03 8.80
N HIS A 198 -12.69 -4.31 8.52
CA HIS A 198 -13.11 -5.37 7.60
C HIS A 198 -13.69 -4.84 6.29
N SER A 199 -13.95 -3.53 6.22
CA SER A 199 -14.41 -2.84 5.03
C SER A 199 -13.88 -1.40 4.99
N PRO A 200 -13.76 -0.78 3.79
CA PRO A 200 -13.25 0.58 3.67
C PRO A 200 -14.06 1.63 4.45
N ASP A 201 -15.38 1.48 4.54
CA ASP A 201 -16.27 2.42 5.21
C ASP A 201 -16.09 2.44 6.74
N GLU A 202 -15.62 1.36 7.36
CA GLU A 202 -15.31 1.33 8.80
C GLU A 202 -14.24 2.38 9.18
N LEU A 203 -13.35 2.74 8.24
CA LEU A 203 -12.37 3.80 8.47
C LEU A 203 -13.01 5.15 8.78
N LEU A 204 -14.21 5.43 8.28
CA LEU A 204 -14.92 6.67 8.52
C LEU A 204 -15.33 6.86 9.99
N ALA A 205 -15.47 5.78 10.75
CA ALA A 205 -15.71 5.83 12.19
C ALA A 205 -14.44 6.22 12.97
N VAL A 206 -13.28 5.84 12.46
CA VAL A 206 -11.96 6.16 13.03
C VAL A 206 -11.49 7.57 12.67
N CYS A 207 -12.01 8.11 11.55
CA CYS A 207 -11.65 9.38 10.95
C CYS A 207 -12.86 10.36 10.94
N PRO A 208 -13.30 10.88 12.10
CA PRO A 208 -14.37 11.89 12.13
C PRO A 208 -13.90 13.20 11.45
N PRO A 209 -14.83 14.06 11.01
CA PRO A 209 -14.47 15.33 10.36
C PRO A 209 -13.43 16.13 11.15
N VAL A 210 -12.42 16.65 10.46
CA VAL A 210 -11.41 17.51 11.07
C VAL A 210 -12.07 18.82 11.45
N SER A 211 -12.11 19.14 12.74
CA SER A 211 -12.65 20.41 13.23
C SER A 211 -11.76 21.55 12.75
N VAL A 212 -12.28 22.40 11.87
CA VAL A 212 -11.62 23.67 11.55
C VAL A 212 -11.77 24.57 12.77
N PRO A 213 -10.65 25.07 13.38
CA PRO A 213 -10.79 26.10 14.41
C PRO A 213 -11.59 27.26 13.84
N GLY A 214 -12.72 27.59 14.48
CA GLY A 214 -13.66 28.55 13.96
C GLY A 214 -12.99 29.88 13.61
N ARG A 215 -13.20 30.37 12.41
CA ARG A 215 -13.04 31.81 12.12
C ARG A 215 -14.01 32.53 13.05
N ARG A 216 -13.50 33.11 14.11
CA ARG A 216 -14.19 34.16 14.84
C ARG A 216 -14.06 35.48 14.10
#